data_9281a51c732b18480c81df841e22d8b3
#
_entry.id   9281a51c732b18480c81df841e22d8b3
#
_cell.length_a   1.000
_cell.length_b   1.000
_cell.length_c   1.000
_cell.angle_alpha   90.00
_cell.angle_beta   90.00
_cell.angle_gamma   90.00
#
_symmetry.space_group_name_H-M   'P 1'
#
loop_
_entity.id
_entity.type
_entity.pdbx_description
1 polymer ?
#
loop_
_entity_poly.entity_id
_entity_poly.type
_entity_poly.pdbx_seq_one_letter_code
_entity_poly.pdbx_strand_id
1 'polypeptide(L)'
;MISYKRRLALKSLAALPASALFANRLRAKTHSDVIVIGAGLSGLSAALILQDEGYKVTVLEADNRVGGRVLSERRVPGSPETGGTAFGSGYARIIDIAQRLGVELIDLNPIMPYFRNRELALDQKIIPMNEWPEHPKNLLPKEMKQLPPNAFFHQFLGKRNPLEVNDDWMDEKNFIHDISVHDWLIKEGFDSDFINLVYNLNITHGHTAKDVSVLMLMFVNAFSSNQNRLGESTSYTAKGGNMS
;
A
#
# COMPACT_ATOMS: atom_id res chain seq x y z
N MET A 1 11.46 -0.85 -20.33
CA MET A 1 12.11 -1.71 -21.36
C MET A 1 11.94 -3.17 -20.95
N ILE A 2 10.95 -3.86 -21.48
CA ILE A 2 10.68 -5.28 -21.15
C ILE A 2 11.80 -6.13 -21.77
N SER A 3 12.54 -6.80 -20.93
CA SER A 3 13.74 -7.57 -21.28
C SER A 3 13.51 -8.53 -22.46
N TYR A 4 14.41 -8.47 -23.43
CA TYR A 4 14.48 -9.34 -24.61
C TYR A 4 14.38 -10.86 -24.28
N LYS A 5 14.83 -11.26 -23.10
CA LYS A 5 14.76 -12.65 -22.64
C LYS A 5 13.32 -13.16 -22.39
N ARG A 6 12.36 -12.29 -22.05
CA ARG A 6 10.94 -12.68 -21.91
C ARG A 6 10.27 -12.95 -23.26
N ARG A 7 10.70 -12.27 -24.33
CA ARG A 7 10.18 -12.51 -25.69
C ARG A 7 10.71 -13.79 -26.32
N LEU A 8 11.91 -14.25 -25.95
CA LEU A 8 12.44 -15.54 -26.41
C LEU A 8 11.73 -16.70 -25.73
N ALA A 9 11.41 -16.62 -24.42
CA ALA A 9 10.68 -17.67 -23.71
C ALA A 9 9.28 -17.91 -24.30
N LEU A 10 8.61 -16.87 -24.80
CA LEU A 10 7.31 -16.99 -25.47
C LEU A 10 7.40 -17.59 -26.88
N LYS A 11 8.55 -17.47 -27.56
CA LYS A 11 8.75 -18.05 -28.89
C LYS A 11 9.18 -19.51 -28.87
N SER A 12 9.83 -19.97 -27.79
CA SER A 12 10.24 -21.38 -27.63
C SER A 12 9.10 -22.30 -27.16
N LEU A 13 8.01 -21.77 -26.63
CA LEU A 13 6.80 -22.57 -26.32
C LEU A 13 5.96 -22.94 -27.54
N ALA A 14 6.23 -22.37 -28.71
CA ALA A 14 5.50 -22.64 -29.94
C ALA A 14 6.01 -23.86 -30.73
N ALA A 15 7.00 -24.61 -30.24
CA ALA A 15 7.68 -25.67 -30.99
C ALA A 15 7.72 -27.04 -30.32
N LEU A 16 6.72 -27.40 -29.46
CA LEU A 16 6.67 -28.72 -28.87
C LEU A 16 5.39 -29.46 -29.33
N PRO A 17 5.51 -30.61 -30.04
CA PRO A 17 4.37 -31.45 -30.43
C PRO A 17 3.75 -32.25 -29.24
N ALA A 18 4.19 -31.97 -28.00
CA ALA A 18 3.61 -32.58 -26.79
C ALA A 18 2.28 -31.94 -26.34
N SER A 19 1.86 -30.82 -26.99
CA SER A 19 0.61 -30.12 -26.66
C SER A 19 -0.66 -30.87 -27.07
N ALA A 20 -0.57 -31.86 -27.97
CA ALA A 20 -1.74 -32.63 -28.40
C ALA A 20 -2.26 -33.62 -27.35
N LEU A 21 -1.43 -34.07 -26.41
CA LEU A 21 -1.84 -34.99 -25.34
C LEU A 21 -2.45 -34.30 -24.13
N PHE A 22 -2.18 -32.98 -23.94
CA PHE A 22 -2.80 -32.17 -22.89
C PHE A 22 -4.10 -31.48 -23.34
N ALA A 23 -4.29 -31.26 -24.62
CA ALA A 23 -5.50 -30.62 -25.16
C ALA A 23 -6.77 -31.50 -24.95
N ASN A 24 -6.67 -32.79 -24.76
CA ASN A 24 -7.82 -33.66 -24.52
C ASN A 24 -8.32 -33.67 -23.06
N ARG A 25 -7.57 -33.11 -22.09
CA ARG A 25 -8.04 -32.97 -20.69
C ARG A 25 -8.68 -31.61 -20.39
N LEU A 26 -8.53 -30.64 -21.26
CA LEU A 26 -9.15 -29.30 -21.14
C LEU A 26 -10.47 -29.17 -21.88
N ARG A 27 -11.18 -30.28 -22.15
CA ARG A 27 -12.60 -30.25 -22.51
C ARG A 27 -13.45 -30.06 -21.25
N ALA A 28 -13.19 -29.06 -20.47
CA ALA A 28 -14.19 -28.51 -19.58
C ALA A 28 -15.24 -27.82 -20.46
N LYS A 29 -16.40 -28.46 -20.62
CA LYS A 29 -17.60 -27.88 -21.24
C LYS A 29 -18.22 -26.78 -20.34
N THR A 30 -17.40 -25.97 -19.68
CA THR A 30 -17.89 -24.82 -18.91
C THR A 30 -17.67 -23.58 -19.77
N HIS A 31 -18.72 -23.24 -20.48
CA HIS A 31 -18.78 -21.93 -21.13
C HIS A 31 -18.79 -20.87 -20.02
N SER A 32 -17.76 -20.02 -19.98
CA SER A 32 -17.74 -18.86 -19.08
C SER A 32 -18.23 -17.66 -19.87
N ASP A 33 -19.14 -16.89 -19.27
CA ASP A 33 -19.61 -15.64 -19.87
C ASP A 33 -18.53 -14.56 -19.75
N VAL A 34 -17.76 -14.57 -18.64
CA VAL A 34 -16.70 -13.62 -18.34
C VAL A 34 -15.46 -14.33 -17.82
N ILE A 35 -14.29 -13.89 -18.28
CA ILE A 35 -12.99 -14.30 -17.75
C ILE A 35 -12.36 -13.11 -17.04
N VAL A 36 -12.04 -13.26 -15.75
CA VAL A 36 -11.31 -12.28 -14.94
C VAL A 36 -9.85 -12.72 -14.88
N ILE A 37 -8.93 -11.84 -15.26
CA ILE A 37 -7.48 -12.11 -15.23
C ILE A 37 -6.89 -11.48 -13.97
N GLY A 38 -6.37 -12.35 -13.09
CA GLY A 38 -5.78 -12.01 -11.80
C GLY A 38 -6.73 -12.21 -10.62
N ALA A 39 -6.27 -13.02 -9.64
CA ALA A 39 -6.99 -13.32 -8.40
C ALA A 39 -6.50 -12.46 -7.21
N GLY A 40 -6.16 -11.20 -7.45
CA GLY A 40 -6.01 -10.20 -6.41
C GLY A 40 -7.37 -9.67 -5.93
N LEU A 41 -7.39 -8.83 -4.88
CA LEU A 41 -8.65 -8.30 -4.31
C LEU A 41 -9.57 -7.67 -5.36
N SER A 42 -9.02 -6.91 -6.33
CA SER A 42 -9.82 -6.28 -7.37
C SER A 42 -10.48 -7.28 -8.31
N GLY A 43 -9.73 -8.31 -8.75
CA GLY A 43 -10.25 -9.35 -9.64
C GLY A 43 -11.28 -10.23 -8.93
N LEU A 44 -11.02 -10.62 -7.68
CA LEU A 44 -11.97 -11.40 -6.88
C LEU A 44 -13.25 -10.60 -6.58
N SER A 45 -13.12 -9.30 -6.27
CA SER A 45 -14.29 -8.43 -6.08
C SER A 45 -15.12 -8.29 -7.36
N ALA A 46 -14.48 -8.10 -8.51
CA ALA A 46 -15.17 -8.05 -9.79
C ALA A 46 -15.87 -9.38 -10.09
N ALA A 47 -15.22 -10.51 -9.84
CA ALA A 47 -15.80 -11.83 -10.04
C ALA A 47 -17.04 -12.06 -9.18
N LEU A 48 -17.01 -11.66 -7.89
CA LEU A 48 -18.16 -11.77 -7.00
C LEU A 48 -19.34 -10.92 -7.49
N ILE A 49 -19.11 -9.68 -7.89
CA ILE A 49 -20.16 -8.80 -8.42
C ILE A 49 -20.79 -9.41 -9.68
N LEU A 50 -19.97 -9.89 -10.61
CA LEU A 50 -20.47 -10.53 -11.82
C LEU A 50 -21.26 -11.82 -11.55
N GLN A 51 -20.83 -12.61 -10.56
CA GLN A 51 -21.59 -13.80 -10.13
C GLN A 51 -22.95 -13.41 -9.53
N ASP A 52 -23.01 -12.33 -8.75
CA ASP A 52 -24.26 -11.81 -8.19
C ASP A 52 -25.25 -11.37 -9.29
N GLU A 53 -24.74 -10.84 -10.39
CA GLU A 53 -25.50 -10.48 -11.59
C GLU A 53 -25.86 -11.73 -12.46
N GLY A 54 -25.49 -12.93 -12.03
CA GLY A 54 -25.86 -14.19 -12.68
C GLY A 54 -24.90 -14.66 -13.79
N TYR A 55 -23.75 -14.00 -14.00
CA TYR A 55 -22.77 -14.44 -14.98
C TYR A 55 -21.96 -15.63 -14.50
N LYS A 56 -21.63 -16.53 -15.42
CA LYS A 56 -20.64 -17.60 -15.18
C LYS A 56 -19.24 -17.04 -15.33
N VAL A 57 -18.54 -16.88 -14.21
CA VAL A 57 -17.21 -16.25 -14.17
C VAL A 57 -16.13 -17.30 -13.99
N THR A 58 -15.06 -17.18 -14.77
CA THR A 58 -13.80 -17.89 -14.55
C THR A 58 -12.73 -16.88 -14.17
N VAL A 59 -12.04 -17.13 -13.06
CA VAL A 59 -10.87 -16.33 -12.65
C VAL A 59 -9.60 -17.09 -13.03
N LEU A 60 -8.69 -16.42 -13.73
CA LEU A 60 -7.37 -16.95 -14.09
C LEU A 60 -6.29 -16.22 -13.29
N GLU A 61 -5.43 -17.00 -12.63
CA GLU A 61 -4.30 -16.47 -11.86
C GLU A 61 -2.99 -17.05 -12.38
N ALA A 62 -1.97 -16.21 -12.51
CA ALA A 62 -0.66 -16.58 -13.03
C ALA A 62 0.26 -17.18 -11.96
N ASP A 63 0.02 -16.85 -10.69
CA ASP A 63 0.75 -17.38 -9.54
C ASP A 63 0.09 -18.67 -9.04
N ASN A 64 0.76 -19.39 -8.15
CA ASN A 64 0.24 -20.57 -7.48
C ASN A 64 -0.62 -20.24 -6.24
N ARG A 65 -0.92 -18.96 -6.00
CA ARG A 65 -1.74 -18.45 -4.91
C ARG A 65 -2.66 -17.31 -5.38
N VAL A 66 -3.73 -17.10 -4.66
CA VAL A 66 -4.60 -15.94 -4.79
C VAL A 66 -4.12 -14.78 -3.89
N GLY A 67 -4.76 -13.61 -3.95
CA GLY A 67 -4.54 -12.46 -3.05
C GLY A 67 -3.65 -11.37 -3.65
N GLY A 68 -2.79 -11.68 -4.63
CA GLY A 68 -1.92 -10.66 -5.26
C GLY A 68 -0.99 -9.99 -4.25
N ARG A 69 -1.18 -8.68 -4.01
CA ARG A 69 -0.39 -7.88 -3.05
C ARG A 69 -0.75 -8.10 -1.58
N VAL A 70 -1.79 -8.85 -1.28
CA VAL A 70 -2.10 -9.30 0.08
C VAL A 70 -1.39 -10.61 0.32
N LEU A 71 -0.61 -10.71 1.39
CA LEU A 71 0.17 -11.91 1.70
C LEU A 71 0.43 -12.03 3.21
N SER A 72 -0.10 -13.11 3.80
CA SER A 72 0.30 -13.58 5.12
C SER A 72 1.39 -14.64 4.96
N GLU A 73 2.58 -14.44 5.50
CA GLU A 73 3.70 -15.37 5.36
C GLU A 73 3.58 -16.50 6.42
N ARG A 74 2.88 -17.55 6.07
CA ARG A 74 2.56 -18.66 6.98
C ARG A 74 3.75 -19.59 7.27
N ARG A 75 4.85 -19.48 6.52
CA ARG A 75 6.10 -20.25 6.76
C ARG A 75 6.93 -19.68 7.90
N VAL A 76 6.62 -18.46 8.36
CA VAL A 76 7.29 -17.79 9.45
C VAL A 76 6.42 -17.88 10.70
N PRO A 77 6.98 -18.22 11.89
CA PRO A 77 6.23 -18.21 13.14
C PRO A 77 5.52 -16.88 13.38
N GLY A 78 4.24 -16.92 13.78
CA GLY A 78 3.39 -15.75 13.93
C GLY A 78 2.70 -15.28 12.65
N SER A 79 2.99 -15.91 11.49
CA SER A 79 2.35 -15.64 10.20
C SER A 79 2.24 -14.13 9.88
N PRO A 80 3.38 -13.41 9.83
CA PRO A 80 3.36 -11.98 9.64
C PRO A 80 2.73 -11.59 8.30
N GLU A 81 2.01 -10.48 8.29
CA GLU A 81 1.52 -9.86 7.07
C GLU A 81 2.67 -9.14 6.35
N THR A 82 3.00 -9.61 5.16
CA THR A 82 4.05 -9.03 4.31
C THR A 82 3.49 -8.18 3.17
N GLY A 83 2.16 -8.18 3.01
CA GLY A 83 1.43 -7.34 2.08
C GLY A 83 -0.01 -7.15 2.53
N GLY A 84 -0.52 -5.90 2.50
CA GLY A 84 -1.88 -5.60 2.91
C GLY A 84 -2.09 -5.75 4.42
N THR A 85 -1.18 -5.20 5.22
CA THR A 85 -1.08 -5.40 6.69
C THR A 85 -2.32 -4.95 7.46
N ALA A 86 -2.88 -3.81 7.07
CA ALA A 86 -4.05 -3.23 7.71
C ALA A 86 -4.81 -2.34 6.73
N PHE A 87 -6.08 -2.07 7.03
CA PHE A 87 -6.90 -1.14 6.28
C PHE A 87 -7.78 -0.32 7.23
N GLY A 88 -8.03 0.93 6.87
CA GLY A 88 -8.85 1.83 7.68
C GLY A 88 -10.36 1.61 7.47
N SER A 89 -11.16 2.17 8.37
CA SER A 89 -12.62 2.17 8.29
C SER A 89 -13.19 2.78 7.00
N GLY A 90 -12.46 3.67 6.34
CA GLY A 90 -12.86 4.22 5.03
C GLY A 90 -12.74 3.26 3.83
N TYR A 91 -12.23 2.05 4.03
CA TYR A 91 -12.19 1.01 2.99
C TYR A 91 -13.52 0.25 2.93
N ALA A 92 -14.62 0.97 2.73
CA ALA A 92 -15.98 0.46 2.83
C ALA A 92 -16.23 -0.84 2.03
N ARG A 93 -15.69 -0.94 0.80
CA ARG A 93 -15.85 -2.15 -0.03
C ARG A 93 -15.18 -3.39 0.57
N ILE A 94 -14.04 -3.24 1.22
CA ILE A 94 -13.35 -4.36 1.89
C ILE A 94 -14.14 -4.78 3.12
N ILE A 95 -14.64 -3.82 3.89
CA ILE A 95 -15.46 -4.08 5.07
C ILE A 95 -16.77 -4.79 4.69
N ASP A 96 -17.46 -4.30 3.67
CA ASP A 96 -18.70 -4.89 3.17
C ASP A 96 -18.48 -6.36 2.71
N ILE A 97 -17.45 -6.62 1.92
CA ILE A 97 -17.12 -7.98 1.48
C ILE A 97 -16.73 -8.86 2.66
N ALA A 98 -15.96 -8.36 3.63
CA ALA A 98 -15.60 -9.11 4.83
C ALA A 98 -16.86 -9.52 5.62
N GLN A 99 -17.79 -8.60 5.84
CA GLN A 99 -19.06 -8.86 6.51
C GLN A 99 -19.89 -9.87 5.75
N ARG A 100 -20.04 -9.70 4.44
CA ARG A 100 -20.76 -10.59 3.55
C ARG A 100 -20.23 -12.02 3.58
N LEU A 101 -18.90 -12.18 3.64
CA LEU A 101 -18.24 -13.49 3.67
C LEU A 101 -18.02 -14.03 5.09
N GLY A 102 -18.47 -13.34 6.12
CA GLY A 102 -18.32 -13.75 7.51
C GLY A 102 -16.87 -13.69 8.02
N VAL A 103 -16.02 -12.87 7.41
CA VAL A 103 -14.64 -12.64 7.86
C VAL A 103 -14.66 -11.74 9.08
N GLU A 104 -14.17 -12.23 10.21
CA GLU A 104 -14.05 -11.45 11.45
C GLU A 104 -12.92 -10.43 11.32
N LEU A 105 -13.25 -9.15 11.56
CA LEU A 105 -12.28 -8.06 11.56
C LEU A 105 -11.86 -7.73 12.98
N ILE A 106 -10.56 -7.58 13.21
CA ILE A 106 -9.97 -7.20 14.49
C ILE A 106 -9.64 -5.72 14.44
N ASP A 107 -10.14 -4.97 15.44
CA ASP A 107 -9.73 -3.59 15.69
C ASP A 107 -8.28 -3.55 16.21
N LEU A 108 -7.42 -2.84 15.50
CA LEU A 108 -6.01 -2.67 15.86
C LEU A 108 -5.77 -1.52 16.84
N ASN A 109 -6.73 -0.64 17.07
CA ASN A 109 -6.57 0.53 17.95
C ASN A 109 -6.08 0.17 19.37
N PRO A 110 -6.54 -0.91 20.00
CA PRO A 110 -6.06 -1.30 21.34
C PRO A 110 -4.56 -1.62 21.39
N ILE A 111 -3.98 -2.09 20.26
CA ILE A 111 -2.56 -2.43 20.17
C ILE A 111 -1.70 -1.31 19.56
N MET A 112 -2.31 -0.25 19.01
CA MET A 112 -1.59 0.89 18.45
C MET A 112 -0.61 1.58 19.40
N PRO A 113 -0.83 1.61 20.77
CA PRO A 113 0.16 2.14 21.69
C PRO A 113 1.54 1.51 21.59
N TYR A 114 1.62 0.21 21.26
CA TYR A 114 2.91 -0.46 21.04
C TYR A 114 3.70 0.15 19.89
N PHE A 115 3.04 0.66 18.85
CA PHE A 115 3.69 1.32 17.72
C PHE A 115 4.23 2.72 18.06
N ARG A 116 3.90 3.28 19.23
CA ARG A 116 4.42 4.56 19.69
C ARG A 116 5.81 4.42 20.32
N ASN A 117 6.14 3.23 20.83
CA ASN A 117 7.46 2.91 21.37
C ASN A 117 8.40 2.56 20.21
N ARG A 118 8.75 3.57 19.40
CA ARG A 118 9.64 3.40 18.27
C ARG A 118 11.03 3.84 18.66
N GLU A 119 12.01 3.15 18.12
CA GLU A 119 13.42 3.54 18.14
C GLU A 119 13.80 4.03 16.75
N LEU A 120 14.79 4.89 16.69
CA LEU A 120 15.38 5.31 15.41
C LEU A 120 16.60 4.47 15.12
N ALA A 121 16.68 3.87 13.95
CA ALA A 121 17.88 3.28 13.43
C ALA A 121 18.60 4.31 12.54
N LEU A 122 19.69 4.89 13.02
CA LEU A 122 20.47 5.90 12.32
C LEU A 122 21.95 5.53 12.37
N ASP A 123 22.63 5.49 11.23
CA ASP A 123 24.05 5.14 11.11
C ASP A 123 24.41 3.80 11.79
N GLN A 124 23.59 2.78 11.56
CA GLN A 124 23.76 1.44 12.16
C GLN A 124 23.67 1.41 13.70
N LYS A 125 23.16 2.45 14.31
CA LYS A 125 22.89 2.53 15.75
C LYS A 125 21.41 2.70 16.01
N ILE A 126 20.96 2.08 17.08
CA ILE A 126 19.60 2.31 17.59
C ILE A 126 19.68 3.49 18.56
N ILE A 127 18.83 4.48 18.34
CA ILE A 127 18.72 5.68 19.15
C ILE A 127 17.36 5.63 19.83
N PRO A 128 17.32 5.47 21.18
CA PRO A 128 16.08 5.54 21.95
C PRO A 128 15.39 6.90 21.77
N MET A 129 14.06 6.92 21.71
CA MET A 129 13.31 8.15 21.50
C MET A 129 13.48 9.18 22.61
N ASN A 130 13.83 8.78 23.83
CA ASN A 130 14.15 9.70 24.93
C ASN A 130 15.52 10.41 24.77
N GLU A 131 16.42 9.87 23.94
CA GLU A 131 17.71 10.48 23.62
C GLU A 131 17.65 11.33 22.35
N TRP A 132 16.63 11.08 21.50
CA TRP A 132 16.48 11.72 20.21
C TRP A 132 16.41 13.26 20.26
N PRO A 133 15.69 13.92 21.20
CA PRO A 133 15.57 15.37 21.24
C PRO A 133 16.91 16.10 21.28
N GLU A 134 17.88 15.57 22.03
CA GLU A 134 19.21 16.16 22.22
C GLU A 134 20.26 15.55 21.27
N HIS A 135 19.85 14.64 20.39
CA HIS A 135 20.78 13.97 19.50
C HIS A 135 21.39 14.95 18.47
N PRO A 136 22.72 14.94 18.23
CA PRO A 136 23.41 15.90 17.34
C PRO A 136 22.86 15.91 15.90
N LYS A 137 22.33 14.78 15.42
CA LYS A 137 21.72 14.66 14.08
C LYS A 137 20.23 15.02 14.03
N ASN A 138 19.67 15.48 15.16
CA ASN A 138 18.30 15.97 15.17
C ASN A 138 18.23 17.39 14.60
N LEU A 139 17.97 17.48 13.31
CA LEU A 139 17.88 18.75 12.57
C LEU A 139 16.48 19.38 12.66
N LEU A 140 15.53 18.76 13.39
CA LEU A 140 14.17 19.27 13.51
C LEU A 140 14.13 20.61 14.25
N PRO A 141 13.15 21.48 13.96
CA PRO A 141 12.91 22.71 14.73
C PRO A 141 12.79 22.42 16.23
N LYS A 142 13.23 23.36 17.06
CA LYS A 142 13.32 23.19 18.52
C LYS A 142 12.05 22.67 19.16
N GLU A 143 10.90 23.18 18.73
CA GLU A 143 9.56 22.83 19.24
C GLU A 143 9.09 21.45 18.75
N MET A 144 9.77 20.85 17.78
CA MET A 144 9.41 19.57 17.19
C MET A 144 10.46 18.47 17.43
N LYS A 145 11.53 18.74 18.17
CA LYS A 145 12.63 17.80 18.41
C LYS A 145 12.20 16.51 19.12
N GLN A 146 11.06 16.53 19.81
CA GLN A 146 10.47 15.34 20.44
C GLN A 146 9.84 14.37 19.45
N LEU A 147 9.59 14.81 18.21
CA LEU A 147 8.93 13.98 17.22
C LEU A 147 9.94 13.07 16.50
N PRO A 148 9.52 11.88 16.07
CA PRO A 148 10.29 11.13 15.10
C PRO A 148 10.33 11.91 13.76
N PRO A 149 11.43 11.82 12.99
CA PRO A 149 11.62 12.65 11.79
C PRO A 149 10.48 12.58 10.77
N ASN A 150 9.93 11.40 10.53
CA ASN A 150 8.81 11.22 9.60
C ASN A 150 7.53 11.88 10.08
N ALA A 151 7.30 12.03 11.40
CA ALA A 151 6.13 12.74 11.91
C ALA A 151 6.21 14.24 11.60
N PHE A 152 7.41 14.82 11.59
CA PHE A 152 7.61 16.18 11.09
C PHE A 152 7.13 16.32 9.65
N PHE A 153 7.59 15.42 8.77
CA PHE A 153 7.21 15.45 7.35
C PHE A 153 5.68 15.40 7.18
N HIS A 154 5.00 14.46 7.85
CA HIS A 154 3.54 14.35 7.75
C HIS A 154 2.80 15.58 8.27
N GLN A 155 3.25 16.18 9.36
CA GLN A 155 2.64 17.41 9.89
C GLN A 155 2.91 18.61 8.96
N PHE A 156 4.11 18.70 8.42
CA PHE A 156 4.50 19.76 7.49
C PHE A 156 3.69 19.70 6.19
N LEU A 157 3.56 18.50 5.63
CA LEU A 157 2.75 18.23 4.45
C LEU A 157 1.28 18.59 4.73
N GLY A 158 0.72 18.13 5.84
CA GLY A 158 -0.68 18.35 6.18
C GLY A 158 -1.05 19.83 6.31
N LYS A 159 -0.14 20.65 6.83
CA LYS A 159 -0.34 22.11 6.94
C LYS A 159 -0.31 22.84 5.59
N ARG A 160 0.26 22.22 4.55
CA ARG A 160 0.44 22.79 3.20
C ARG A 160 -0.39 22.08 2.14
N ASN A 161 -1.17 21.11 2.57
CA ASN A 161 -2.01 20.34 1.65
C ASN A 161 -3.19 21.21 1.18
N PRO A 162 -3.31 21.53 -0.11
CA PRO A 162 -4.42 22.29 -0.64
C PRO A 162 -5.68 21.44 -0.87
N LEU A 163 -5.58 20.10 -0.75
CA LEU A 163 -6.66 19.18 -1.05
C LEU A 163 -7.61 19.09 0.15
N GLU A 164 -8.88 19.44 -0.05
CA GLU A 164 -9.92 19.36 0.98
C GLU A 164 -10.67 18.03 0.94
N VAL A 165 -10.89 17.49 -0.26
CA VAL A 165 -11.54 16.21 -0.50
C VAL A 165 -10.66 15.30 -1.35
N ASN A 166 -11.03 14.02 -1.38
CA ASN A 166 -10.21 12.99 -2.02
C ASN A 166 -10.01 13.22 -3.53
N ASP A 167 -11.01 13.77 -4.22
CA ASP A 167 -11.01 13.91 -5.68
C ASP A 167 -10.27 15.17 -6.16
N ASP A 168 -9.94 16.10 -5.26
CA ASP A 168 -9.25 17.36 -5.60
C ASP A 168 -7.90 17.14 -6.31
N TRP A 169 -7.25 15.99 -6.07
CA TRP A 169 -5.98 15.67 -6.73
C TRP A 169 -6.10 15.55 -8.25
N MET A 170 -7.31 15.34 -8.78
CA MET A 170 -7.58 15.27 -10.21
C MET A 170 -7.82 16.64 -10.86
N ASP A 171 -7.97 17.69 -10.06
CA ASP A 171 -8.13 19.05 -10.57
C ASP A 171 -6.83 19.56 -11.15
N GLU A 172 -6.87 20.09 -12.39
CA GLU A 172 -5.69 20.62 -13.10
C GLU A 172 -4.93 21.68 -12.29
N LYS A 173 -5.64 22.50 -11.48
CA LYS A 173 -5.03 23.51 -10.60
C LYS A 173 -4.03 22.91 -9.61
N ASN A 174 -4.20 21.62 -9.24
CA ASN A 174 -3.37 20.92 -8.29
C ASN A 174 -2.18 20.20 -8.93
N PHE A 175 -2.13 20.09 -10.27
CA PHE A 175 -1.02 19.45 -10.98
C PHE A 175 0.33 20.17 -10.81
N ILE A 176 0.32 21.43 -10.36
CA ILE A 176 1.54 22.14 -9.95
C ILE A 176 2.28 21.42 -8.80
N HIS A 177 1.58 20.58 -8.05
CA HIS A 177 2.15 19.76 -6.97
C HIS A 177 2.62 18.38 -7.46
N ASP A 178 2.46 18.03 -8.75
CA ASP A 178 2.98 16.77 -9.30
C ASP A 178 4.48 16.88 -9.60
N ILE A 179 5.22 17.12 -8.55
CA ILE A 179 6.68 17.17 -8.51
C ILE A 179 7.19 16.23 -7.44
N SER A 180 8.50 15.90 -7.47
CA SER A 180 9.07 15.04 -6.45
C SER A 180 8.98 15.64 -5.05
N VAL A 181 8.85 14.81 -4.03
CA VAL A 181 8.94 15.23 -2.61
C VAL A 181 10.24 15.99 -2.37
N HIS A 182 11.34 15.52 -2.96
CA HIS A 182 12.65 16.18 -2.88
C HIS A 182 12.57 17.61 -3.40
N ASP A 183 12.10 17.82 -4.62
CA ASP A 183 12.07 19.15 -5.24
C ASP A 183 11.08 20.08 -4.54
N TRP A 184 10.00 19.52 -4.02
CA TRP A 184 9.05 20.28 -3.21
C TRP A 184 9.70 20.76 -1.91
N LEU A 185 10.40 19.89 -1.17
CA LEU A 185 11.08 20.28 0.07
C LEU A 185 12.25 21.24 -0.17
N ILE A 186 12.97 21.12 -1.30
CA ILE A 186 13.97 22.13 -1.70
C ILE A 186 13.31 23.49 -1.93
N LYS A 187 12.16 23.56 -2.60
CA LYS A 187 11.40 24.81 -2.79
C LYS A 187 10.92 25.41 -1.46
N GLU A 188 10.62 24.57 -0.48
CA GLU A 188 10.24 24.96 0.88
C GLU A 188 11.46 25.41 1.72
N GLY A 189 12.68 25.36 1.18
CA GLY A 189 13.90 25.87 1.80
C GLY A 189 14.69 24.84 2.62
N PHE A 190 14.37 23.55 2.51
CA PHE A 190 15.11 22.49 3.19
C PHE A 190 16.26 21.97 2.33
N ASP A 191 17.38 21.62 2.98
CA ASP A 191 18.51 21.00 2.33
C ASP A 191 18.40 19.47 2.23
N SER A 192 19.35 18.85 1.52
CA SER A 192 19.35 17.42 1.28
C SER A 192 19.54 16.59 2.56
N ASP A 193 20.26 17.09 3.55
CA ASP A 193 20.50 16.36 4.81
C ASP A 193 19.20 16.31 5.63
N PHE A 194 18.48 17.43 5.67
CA PHE A 194 17.16 17.48 6.29
C PHE A 194 16.16 16.58 5.57
N ILE A 195 16.13 16.59 4.23
CA ILE A 195 15.25 15.72 3.43
C ILE A 195 15.56 14.24 3.68
N ASN A 196 16.83 13.87 3.75
CA ASN A 196 17.25 12.51 4.09
C ASN A 196 16.74 12.11 5.47
N LEU A 197 16.82 12.98 6.44
CA LEU A 197 16.36 12.73 7.80
C LEU A 197 14.83 12.53 7.85
N VAL A 198 14.05 13.46 7.27
CA VAL A 198 12.59 13.49 7.48
C VAL A 198 11.82 12.57 6.54
N TYR A 199 12.40 12.19 5.39
CA TYR A 199 11.74 11.34 4.41
C TYR A 199 12.48 10.04 4.15
N ASN A 200 13.76 10.08 3.75
CA ASN A 200 14.48 8.89 3.29
C ASN A 200 14.85 7.92 4.42
N LEU A 201 14.89 8.39 5.67
CA LEU A 201 15.17 7.52 6.83
C LEU A 201 14.05 6.51 7.09
N ASN A 202 12.79 6.88 6.84
CA ASN A 202 11.62 6.03 7.04
C ASN A 202 10.64 6.18 5.87
N ILE A 203 10.98 5.55 4.75
CA ILE A 203 10.22 5.65 3.51
C ILE A 203 8.94 4.83 3.61
N THR A 204 7.80 5.48 3.39
CA THR A 204 6.50 4.81 3.30
C THR A 204 6.04 4.60 1.87
N HIS A 205 6.52 5.43 0.93
CA HIS A 205 6.17 5.38 -0.48
C HIS A 205 7.42 5.63 -1.34
N GLY A 206 7.56 4.86 -2.43
CA GLY A 206 8.73 4.94 -3.32
C GLY A 206 10.01 4.35 -2.72
N HIS A 207 11.14 4.74 -3.27
CA HIS A 207 12.47 4.35 -2.79
C HIS A 207 13.21 5.53 -2.17
N THR A 208 12.96 6.74 -2.65
CA THR A 208 13.55 7.99 -2.14
C THR A 208 12.57 9.15 -2.32
N ALA A 209 12.86 10.30 -1.74
CA ALA A 209 12.10 11.52 -1.95
C ALA A 209 12.05 11.97 -3.43
N LYS A 210 12.93 11.44 -4.30
CA LYS A 210 13.03 11.83 -5.72
C LYS A 210 12.05 11.11 -6.63
N ASP A 211 11.55 9.93 -6.21
CA ASP A 211 10.69 9.06 -7.04
C ASP A 211 9.23 9.06 -6.61
N VAL A 212 8.85 9.98 -5.74
CA VAL A 212 7.47 10.09 -5.24
C VAL A 212 6.93 11.49 -5.50
N SER A 213 5.77 11.56 -6.13
CA SER A 213 5.04 12.81 -6.29
C SER A 213 4.48 13.30 -4.96
N VAL A 214 4.69 14.59 -4.65
CA VAL A 214 4.09 15.18 -3.44
C VAL A 214 2.56 15.27 -3.57
N LEU A 215 2.02 15.42 -4.78
CA LEU A 215 0.57 15.41 -5.00
C LEU A 215 -0.06 14.09 -4.56
N MET A 216 0.59 12.95 -4.82
CA MET A 216 0.13 11.64 -4.36
C MET A 216 0.12 11.58 -2.82
N LEU A 217 1.13 12.13 -2.15
CA LEU A 217 1.15 12.16 -0.67
C LEU A 217 0.12 13.14 -0.09
N MET A 218 -0.15 14.24 -0.79
CA MET A 218 -1.24 15.15 -0.44
C MET A 218 -2.59 14.47 -0.53
N PHE A 219 -2.83 13.67 -1.57
CA PHE A 219 -4.02 12.83 -1.68
C PHE A 219 -4.14 11.85 -0.49
N VAL A 220 -3.08 11.11 -0.17
CA VAL A 220 -3.08 10.16 0.97
C VAL A 220 -3.38 10.88 2.29
N ASN A 221 -2.80 12.08 2.48
CA ASN A 221 -3.04 12.89 3.67
C ASN A 221 -4.49 13.41 3.74
N ALA A 222 -5.06 13.90 2.63
CA ALA A 222 -6.46 14.33 2.56
C ALA A 222 -7.41 13.17 2.84
N PHE A 223 -7.17 12.00 2.25
CA PHE A 223 -7.94 10.78 2.49
C PHE A 223 -7.96 10.41 3.98
N SER A 224 -6.79 10.35 4.63
CA SER A 224 -6.67 10.04 6.06
C SER A 224 -7.34 11.09 6.94
N SER A 225 -7.19 12.38 6.60
CA SER A 225 -7.80 13.49 7.35
C SER A 225 -9.32 13.48 7.27
N ASN A 226 -9.87 13.12 6.11
CA ASN A 226 -11.31 13.01 5.92
C ASN A 226 -11.91 11.87 6.74
N GLN A 227 -11.24 10.72 6.81
CA GLN A 227 -11.66 9.61 7.67
C GLN A 227 -11.67 10.00 9.15
N ASN A 228 -10.62 10.68 9.62
CA ASN A 228 -10.54 11.15 11.00
C ASN A 228 -11.68 12.14 11.35
N ARG A 229 -12.08 13.01 10.41
CA ARG A 229 -13.22 13.94 10.62
C ARG A 229 -14.56 13.22 10.75
N LEU A 230 -14.72 12.08 10.10
CA LEU A 230 -15.95 11.26 10.21
C LEU A 230 -16.00 10.44 11.50
N GLY A 231 -14.99 10.54 12.37
CA GLY A 231 -14.89 9.76 13.60
C GLY A 231 -14.54 8.28 13.38
N GLU A 232 -14.11 7.94 12.18
CA GLU A 232 -13.92 6.57 11.71
C GLU A 232 -12.42 6.22 11.58
N SER A 233 -11.59 6.57 12.55
CA SER A 233 -10.14 6.31 12.47
C SER A 233 -9.74 4.91 12.98
N THR A 234 -10.59 3.91 12.82
CA THR A 234 -10.27 2.54 13.19
C THR A 234 -9.48 1.84 12.10
N SER A 235 -8.41 1.17 12.49
CA SER A 235 -7.64 0.28 11.62
C SER A 235 -7.99 -1.17 11.90
N TYR A 236 -8.20 -1.94 10.86
CA TYR A 236 -8.60 -3.34 10.91
C TYR A 236 -7.57 -4.27 10.27
N THR A 237 -7.56 -5.49 10.75
CA THR A 237 -6.97 -6.65 10.06
C THR A 237 -7.94 -7.82 10.14
N ALA A 238 -7.83 -8.79 9.24
CA ALA A 238 -8.65 -10.00 9.33
C ALA A 238 -8.12 -10.95 10.40
N LYS A 239 -9.01 -11.58 11.15
CA LYS A 239 -8.65 -12.61 12.14
C LYS A 239 -8.03 -13.81 11.44
N GLY A 240 -6.86 -14.23 11.91
CA GLY A 240 -6.11 -15.33 11.30
C GLY A 240 -5.24 -14.93 10.11
N GLY A 241 -5.18 -13.64 9.78
CA GLY A 241 -4.39 -13.06 8.70
C GLY A 241 -5.25 -12.64 7.52
N ASN A 242 -4.76 -11.66 6.76
CA ASN A 242 -5.49 -11.06 5.63
C ASN A 242 -5.59 -12.00 4.40
N MET A 243 -4.97 -13.18 4.47
CA MET A 243 -5.06 -14.27 3.49
C MET A 243 -5.86 -15.47 4.02
N SER A 244 -6.56 -15.33 5.12
CA SER A 244 -7.36 -16.42 5.73
C SER A 244 -8.68 -16.66 5.00
#